data_5557bca66a72dde46acca2cefc8f6211
#
_entry.id   5557bca66a72dde46acca2cefc8f6211
#
_cell.length_a   1.000
_cell.length_b   1.000
_cell.length_c   1.000
_cell.angle_alpha   90.00
_cell.angle_beta   90.00
_cell.angle_gamma   90.00
#
_symmetry.space_group_name_H-M   'P 1'
#
loop_
_entity.id
_entity.type
_entity.pdbx_description
1 polymer ?
#
loop_
_entity_poly.entity_id
_entity_poly.type
_entity_poly.pdbx_seq_one_letter_code
_entity_poly.pdbx_strand_id
1 'polypeptide(L)'
;TLAWPDGTRYVGGLQDQMRQGQGTIYWQDGTRFIGSFKDNLRHGPGMMILPDGTTYEGDFNRGRLIKPDAEIAPTLNPAAEPMTLAPLDNNAISAITNTLDLWAAAWMAQNPDQYLSLYSDDFELAEGESRNLWEMNRRERILIPSYIQLDLSYESFTPITPTQVDVKLRQSYRSDRYREISNKVLRLQSEPKGWRIIGERQR
;
A
#
# COMPACT_ATOMS: atom_id res chain seq x y z
N THR A 1 0.25 -8.93 25.78
CA THR A 1 -0.62 -8.86 24.59
C THR A 1 -0.98 -7.42 24.33
N LEU A 2 -0.87 -6.98 23.08
CA LEU A 2 -1.37 -5.68 22.63
C LEU A 2 -2.46 -5.93 21.59
N ALA A 3 -3.47 -5.05 21.54
CA ALA A 3 -4.50 -5.05 20.52
C ALA A 3 -4.72 -3.61 20.04
N TRP A 4 -4.91 -3.44 18.74
CA TRP A 4 -5.15 -2.15 18.10
C TRP A 4 -6.59 -2.06 17.57
N PRO A 5 -7.11 -0.84 17.39
CA PRO A 5 -8.47 -0.63 16.88
C PRO A 5 -8.71 -1.17 15.47
N ASP A 6 -7.65 -1.35 14.67
CA ASP A 6 -7.70 -1.95 13.32
C ASP A 6 -7.85 -3.48 13.32
N GLY A 7 -8.00 -4.10 14.50
CA GLY A 7 -8.11 -5.55 14.65
C GLY A 7 -6.78 -6.28 14.73
N THR A 8 -5.66 -5.59 14.56
CA THR A 8 -4.32 -6.16 14.74
C THR A 8 -4.12 -6.56 16.21
N ARG A 9 -3.50 -7.70 16.43
CA ARG A 9 -3.18 -8.21 17.77
C ARG A 9 -1.75 -8.72 17.82
N TYR A 10 -1.04 -8.39 18.90
CA TYR A 10 0.29 -8.91 19.19
C TYR A 10 0.29 -9.71 20.49
N VAL A 11 0.96 -10.85 20.45
CA VAL A 11 1.21 -11.72 21.61
C VAL A 11 2.70 -12.01 21.65
N GLY A 12 3.40 -11.52 22.68
CA GLY A 12 4.84 -11.71 22.80
C GLY A 12 5.49 -10.84 23.86
N GLY A 13 6.82 -10.79 23.81
CA GLY A 13 7.64 -10.01 24.70
C GLY A 13 7.44 -8.50 24.52
N LEU A 14 7.37 -7.78 25.63
CA LEU A 14 7.29 -6.32 25.67
C LEU A 14 8.37 -5.81 26.61
N GLN A 15 9.07 -4.77 26.20
CA GLN A 15 9.98 -3.99 27.03
C GLN A 15 9.72 -2.51 26.75
N ASP A 16 9.49 -1.71 27.79
CA ASP A 16 9.19 -0.27 27.69
C ASP A 16 8.07 0.05 26.69
N GLN A 17 7.00 -0.77 26.71
CA GLN A 17 5.85 -0.73 25.80
C GLN A 17 6.19 -1.02 24.32
N MET A 18 7.41 -1.42 24.00
CA MET A 18 7.84 -1.84 22.68
C MET A 18 7.85 -3.36 22.57
N ARG A 19 7.49 -3.88 21.40
CA ARG A 19 7.62 -5.31 21.08
C ARG A 19 9.10 -5.66 21.06
N GLN A 20 9.47 -6.66 21.86
CA GLN A 20 10.85 -7.11 22.05
C GLN A 20 10.90 -8.62 22.22
N GLY A 21 11.94 -9.28 21.69
CA GLY A 21 12.07 -10.74 21.76
C GLY A 21 11.07 -11.49 20.88
N GLN A 22 10.70 -12.69 21.25
CA GLN A 22 9.78 -13.53 20.47
C GLN A 22 8.33 -13.07 20.61
N GLY A 23 7.59 -13.12 19.47
CA GLY A 23 6.18 -12.78 19.47
C GLY A 23 5.47 -13.13 18.16
N THR A 24 4.15 -12.99 18.20
CA THR A 24 3.28 -13.20 17.05
C THR A 24 2.40 -11.97 16.84
N ILE A 25 2.37 -11.47 15.63
CA ILE A 25 1.36 -10.51 15.18
C ILE A 25 0.30 -11.25 14.37
N TYR A 26 -0.95 -10.89 14.59
CA TYR A 26 -2.12 -11.27 13.80
C TYR A 26 -2.72 -10.02 13.20
N TRP A 27 -2.81 -9.94 11.88
CA TRP A 27 -3.50 -8.86 11.18
C TRP A 27 -4.95 -9.23 10.89
N GLN A 28 -5.78 -8.23 10.64
CA GLN A 28 -7.20 -8.41 10.39
C GLN A 28 -7.47 -9.22 9.10
N ASP A 29 -6.58 -9.13 8.11
CA ASP A 29 -6.67 -9.87 6.85
C ASP A 29 -6.36 -11.38 6.98
N GLY A 30 -6.02 -11.85 8.20
CA GLY A 30 -5.63 -13.22 8.47
C GLY A 30 -4.12 -13.50 8.31
N THR A 31 -3.36 -12.51 7.85
CA THR A 31 -1.89 -12.59 7.85
C THR A 31 -1.39 -12.72 9.30
N ARG A 32 -0.33 -13.48 9.49
CA ARG A 32 0.37 -13.56 10.79
C ARG A 32 1.87 -13.64 10.61
N PHE A 33 2.58 -13.06 11.54
CA PHE A 33 4.02 -13.17 11.63
C PHE A 33 4.39 -13.78 12.97
N ILE A 34 5.26 -14.79 12.95
CA ILE A 34 5.81 -15.44 14.13
C ILE A 34 7.32 -15.27 14.08
N GLY A 35 7.91 -14.63 15.07
CA GLY A 35 9.36 -14.40 15.06
C GLY A 35 9.85 -13.38 16.06
N SER A 36 11.07 -12.91 15.83
CA SER A 36 11.75 -11.99 16.73
C SER A 36 11.37 -10.53 16.43
N PHE A 37 11.33 -9.73 17.49
CA PHE A 37 11.08 -8.29 17.46
C PHE A 37 12.20 -7.54 18.21
N LYS A 38 12.54 -6.38 17.71
CA LYS A 38 13.41 -5.41 18.34
C LYS A 38 12.87 -4.01 18.07
N ASP A 39 12.69 -3.22 19.14
CA ASP A 39 12.25 -1.82 19.07
C ASP A 39 10.97 -1.65 18.20
N ASN A 40 9.95 -2.47 18.48
CA ASN A 40 8.68 -2.55 17.72
C ASN A 40 8.76 -3.12 16.31
N LEU A 41 9.94 -3.42 15.78
CA LEU A 41 10.13 -3.90 14.42
C LEU A 41 10.43 -5.41 14.39
N ARG A 42 10.00 -6.10 13.34
CA ARG A 42 10.43 -7.48 13.07
C ARG A 42 11.94 -7.47 12.85
N HIS A 43 12.68 -8.29 13.60
CA HIS A 43 14.14 -8.30 13.55
C HIS A 43 14.65 -9.70 13.91
N GLY A 44 15.55 -10.27 13.09
CA GLY A 44 16.04 -11.64 13.25
C GLY A 44 15.10 -12.68 12.59
N PRO A 45 15.25 -13.94 12.93
CA PRO A 45 14.50 -15.02 12.29
C PRO A 45 13.01 -14.91 12.55
N GLY A 46 12.21 -15.21 11.52
CA GLY A 46 10.77 -15.19 11.60
C GLY A 46 10.09 -15.80 10.39
N MET A 47 8.82 -16.14 10.58
CA MET A 47 7.95 -16.72 9.57
C MET A 47 6.73 -15.83 9.39
N MET A 48 6.44 -15.46 8.16
CA MET A 48 5.21 -14.81 7.77
C MET A 48 4.29 -15.82 7.11
N ILE A 49 3.03 -15.84 7.52
CA ILE A 49 2.00 -16.72 6.99
C ILE A 49 0.88 -15.84 6.45
N LEU A 50 0.61 -15.96 5.15
CA LEU A 50 -0.44 -15.22 4.48
C LEU A 50 -1.81 -15.91 4.67
N PRO A 51 -2.93 -15.22 4.39
CA PRO A 51 -4.28 -15.78 4.52
C PRO A 51 -4.53 -17.03 3.66
N ASP A 52 -3.84 -17.14 2.53
CA ASP A 52 -3.88 -18.30 1.62
C ASP A 52 -3.05 -19.49 2.12
N GLY A 53 -2.38 -19.38 3.27
CA GLY A 53 -1.49 -20.39 3.83
C GLY A 53 -0.06 -20.35 3.31
N THR A 54 0.26 -19.44 2.39
CA THR A 54 1.65 -19.24 1.92
C THR A 54 2.54 -18.81 3.09
N THR A 55 3.72 -19.40 3.21
CA THR A 55 4.68 -19.10 4.28
C THR A 55 5.97 -18.54 3.70
N TYR A 56 6.50 -17.50 4.35
CA TYR A 56 7.81 -16.95 4.09
C TYR A 56 8.65 -17.04 5.36
N GLU A 57 9.72 -17.78 5.30
CA GLU A 57 10.68 -17.93 6.40
C GLU A 57 11.98 -17.22 6.05
N GLY A 58 12.62 -16.57 7.01
CA GLY A 58 13.90 -15.91 6.81
C GLY A 58 14.22 -14.88 7.88
N ASP A 59 15.36 -14.22 7.70
CA ASP A 59 15.80 -13.16 8.59
C ASP A 59 15.19 -11.81 8.23
N PHE A 60 14.70 -11.11 9.24
CA PHE A 60 14.13 -9.78 9.13
C PHE A 60 15.08 -8.74 9.74
N ASN A 61 15.21 -7.59 9.09
CA ASN A 61 15.90 -6.44 9.64
C ASN A 61 15.02 -5.20 9.49
N ARG A 62 14.69 -4.58 10.63
CA ARG A 62 13.83 -3.39 10.68
C ARG A 62 12.54 -3.55 9.86
N GLY A 63 11.88 -4.70 10.00
CA GLY A 63 10.63 -5.01 9.32
C GLY A 63 10.76 -5.56 7.88
N ARG A 64 11.93 -5.54 7.27
CA ARG A 64 12.20 -6.07 5.92
C ARG A 64 12.79 -7.48 5.99
N LEU A 65 12.33 -8.37 5.12
CA LEU A 65 12.98 -9.68 4.88
C LEU A 65 14.29 -9.45 4.12
N ILE A 66 15.45 -9.82 4.73
CA ILE A 66 16.78 -9.54 4.15
C ILE A 66 17.25 -10.68 3.27
N LYS A 67 16.95 -11.92 3.67
CA LYS A 67 17.39 -13.13 3.00
C LYS A 67 16.38 -14.22 3.29
N PRO A 68 15.71 -14.79 2.29
CA PRO A 68 15.13 -16.09 2.48
C PRO A 68 16.29 -17.07 2.63
N ASP A 69 16.41 -17.74 3.78
CA ASP A 69 17.30 -18.88 3.91
C ASP A 69 16.79 -19.97 2.98
N ALA A 70 17.52 -20.19 1.88
CA ALA A 70 17.26 -21.13 0.81
C ALA A 70 15.84 -21.02 0.21
N GLU A 71 15.79 -21.07 -1.10
CA GLU A 71 14.61 -21.37 -1.90
C GLU A 71 13.93 -22.63 -1.33
N ILE A 72 13.15 -22.46 -0.26
CA ILE A 72 12.12 -23.42 0.05
C ILE A 72 11.09 -23.17 -1.04
N ALA A 73 11.18 -23.96 -2.11
CA ALA A 73 10.07 -24.13 -3.01
C ALA A 73 8.80 -24.17 -2.13
N PRO A 74 7.77 -23.40 -2.45
CA PRO A 74 6.54 -23.45 -1.67
C PRO A 74 6.22 -24.91 -1.48
N THR A 75 6.10 -25.37 -0.23
CA THR A 75 5.55 -26.69 0.06
C THR A 75 4.11 -26.60 -0.41
N LEU A 76 3.97 -26.83 -1.71
CA LEU A 76 2.68 -26.96 -2.37
C LEU A 76 1.95 -28.05 -1.61
N ASN A 77 0.98 -27.65 -0.81
CA ASN A 77 -0.12 -28.54 -0.51
C ASN A 77 -0.64 -28.98 -1.89
N PRO A 78 -0.59 -30.25 -2.29
CA PRO A 78 -0.89 -30.69 -3.65
C PRO A 78 -2.36 -30.49 -4.07
N ALA A 79 -3.11 -29.70 -3.32
CA ALA A 79 -4.49 -29.29 -3.58
C ALA A 79 -4.66 -27.77 -3.83
N ALA A 80 -3.60 -26.97 -3.80
CA ALA A 80 -3.68 -25.57 -4.19
C ALA A 80 -3.11 -25.43 -5.60
N GLU A 81 -3.97 -25.35 -6.59
CA GLU A 81 -3.60 -24.88 -7.93
C GLU A 81 -2.93 -23.50 -7.82
N PRO A 82 -1.95 -23.15 -8.69
CA PRO A 82 -1.38 -21.82 -8.69
C PRO A 82 -2.55 -20.83 -8.84
N MET A 83 -2.83 -20.04 -7.79
CA MET A 83 -3.81 -18.98 -7.88
C MET A 83 -3.25 -17.93 -8.85
N THR A 84 -3.55 -18.11 -10.12
CA THR A 84 -3.61 -17.01 -11.06
C THR A 84 -4.64 -16.05 -10.48
N LEU A 85 -4.18 -14.88 -9.99
CA LEU A 85 -5.11 -13.84 -9.56
C LEU A 85 -6.16 -13.69 -10.66
N ALA A 86 -7.42 -13.89 -10.31
CA ALA A 86 -8.50 -13.74 -11.28
C ALA A 86 -8.39 -12.35 -11.91
N PRO A 87 -8.61 -12.22 -13.23
CA PRO A 87 -8.66 -10.92 -13.85
C PRO A 87 -9.66 -10.05 -13.08
N LEU A 88 -9.32 -8.77 -12.92
CA LEU A 88 -10.26 -7.81 -12.34
C LEU A 88 -11.57 -7.83 -13.13
N ASP A 89 -12.67 -7.92 -12.43
CA ASP A 89 -13.97 -7.77 -13.05
C ASP A 89 -14.20 -6.30 -13.49
N ASN A 90 -15.17 -6.09 -14.36
CA ASN A 90 -15.49 -4.76 -14.88
C ASN A 90 -15.96 -3.81 -13.77
N ASN A 91 -16.55 -4.32 -12.68
CA ASN A 91 -17.01 -3.51 -11.56
C ASN A 91 -15.82 -2.98 -10.76
N ALA A 92 -14.81 -3.81 -10.50
CA ALA A 92 -13.58 -3.39 -9.85
C ALA A 92 -12.82 -2.36 -10.69
N ILE A 93 -12.67 -2.59 -12.01
CA ILE A 93 -12.05 -1.64 -12.94
C ILE A 93 -12.79 -0.30 -12.92
N SER A 94 -14.12 -0.32 -12.99
CA SER A 94 -14.94 0.90 -12.94
C SER A 94 -14.80 1.64 -11.63
N ALA A 95 -14.78 0.92 -10.50
CA ALA A 95 -14.63 1.52 -9.18
C ALA A 95 -13.24 2.15 -8.98
N ILE A 96 -12.19 1.50 -9.49
CA ILE A 96 -10.82 2.04 -9.48
C ILE A 96 -10.73 3.28 -10.36
N THR A 97 -11.27 3.23 -11.58
CA THR A 97 -11.29 4.36 -12.51
C THR A 97 -12.01 5.55 -11.90
N ASN A 98 -13.21 5.34 -11.32
CA ASN A 98 -13.93 6.40 -10.62
C ASN A 98 -13.12 7.03 -9.48
N THR A 99 -12.36 6.24 -8.72
CA THR A 99 -11.50 6.76 -7.66
C THR A 99 -10.42 7.68 -8.23
N LEU A 100 -9.78 7.28 -9.33
CA LEU A 100 -8.73 8.06 -9.97
C LEU A 100 -9.27 9.28 -10.71
N ASP A 101 -10.47 9.20 -11.29
CA ASP A 101 -11.15 10.36 -11.90
C ASP A 101 -11.56 11.39 -10.84
N LEU A 102 -12.04 10.94 -9.67
CA LEU A 102 -12.31 11.82 -8.52
C LEU A 102 -11.03 12.47 -7.99
N TRP A 103 -9.92 11.71 -7.95
CA TRP A 103 -8.62 12.22 -7.57
C TRP A 103 -8.14 13.32 -8.52
N ALA A 104 -8.25 13.11 -9.83
CA ALA A 104 -7.91 14.11 -10.84
C ALA A 104 -8.84 15.34 -10.76
N ALA A 105 -10.15 15.12 -10.59
CA ALA A 105 -11.14 16.18 -10.46
C ALA A 105 -10.90 17.05 -9.21
N ALA A 106 -10.58 16.42 -8.07
CA ALA A 106 -10.25 17.14 -6.83
C ALA A 106 -8.99 18.00 -7.00
N TRP A 107 -8.00 17.50 -7.73
CA TRP A 107 -6.78 18.23 -8.03
C TRP A 107 -7.06 19.44 -8.95
N MET A 108 -7.83 19.26 -10.02
CA MET A 108 -8.26 20.35 -10.93
C MET A 108 -9.16 21.38 -10.25
N ALA A 109 -10.03 20.93 -9.34
CA ALA A 109 -10.89 21.81 -8.54
C ALA A 109 -10.13 22.52 -7.41
N GLN A 110 -8.84 22.27 -7.26
CA GLN A 110 -7.99 22.79 -6.18
C GLN A 110 -8.59 22.52 -4.79
N ASN A 111 -9.14 21.32 -4.60
CA ASN A 111 -9.71 20.84 -3.35
C ASN A 111 -8.78 19.82 -2.68
N PRO A 112 -7.81 20.27 -1.85
CA PRO A 112 -6.83 19.39 -1.24
C PRO A 112 -7.44 18.40 -0.25
N ASP A 113 -8.55 18.73 0.42
CA ASP A 113 -9.17 17.81 1.39
C ASP A 113 -9.80 16.61 0.66
N GLN A 114 -10.51 16.86 -0.42
CA GLN A 114 -11.04 15.80 -1.25
C GLN A 114 -9.92 14.97 -1.92
N TYR A 115 -8.87 15.63 -2.41
CA TYR A 115 -7.71 14.97 -3.00
C TYR A 115 -7.04 14.02 -2.00
N LEU A 116 -6.75 14.51 -0.80
CA LEU A 116 -6.08 13.73 0.26
C LEU A 116 -6.96 12.58 0.80
N SER A 117 -8.29 12.75 0.79
CA SER A 117 -9.21 11.69 1.22
C SER A 117 -9.21 10.44 0.34
N LEU A 118 -8.62 10.52 -0.86
CA LEU A 118 -8.49 9.39 -1.77
C LEU A 118 -7.21 8.57 -1.55
N TYR A 119 -6.33 9.04 -0.66
CA TYR A 119 -5.18 8.28 -0.20
C TYR A 119 -5.52 7.50 1.06
N SER A 120 -4.98 6.30 1.16
CA SER A 120 -5.05 5.48 2.37
C SER A 120 -4.21 6.08 3.50
N ASP A 121 -4.57 5.77 4.73
CA ASP A 121 -3.72 6.03 5.89
C ASP A 121 -2.40 5.24 5.81
N ASP A 122 -2.41 4.11 5.10
CA ASP A 122 -1.26 3.23 4.85
C ASP A 122 -0.44 3.64 3.60
N PHE A 123 -0.64 4.86 3.06
CA PHE A 123 0.10 5.33 1.90
C PHE A 123 1.62 5.28 2.14
N GLU A 124 2.34 4.69 1.18
CA GLU A 124 3.79 4.52 1.22
C GLU A 124 4.52 5.87 1.04
N LEU A 125 5.05 6.40 2.13
CA LEU A 125 5.82 7.64 2.15
C LEU A 125 7.29 7.38 1.80
N ALA A 126 7.97 8.41 1.29
CA ALA A 126 9.40 8.37 1.09
C ALA A 126 10.15 8.18 2.43
N GLU A 127 11.35 7.62 2.37
CA GLU A 127 12.16 7.38 3.57
C GLU A 127 12.44 8.70 4.30
N GLY A 128 12.03 8.77 5.57
CA GLY A 128 12.18 9.94 6.43
C GLY A 128 11.11 11.03 6.25
N GLU A 129 10.16 10.87 5.34
CA GLU A 129 9.04 11.80 5.18
C GLU A 129 7.92 11.48 6.18
N SER A 130 7.43 12.49 6.91
CA SER A 130 6.26 12.33 7.76
C SER A 130 4.97 12.58 6.98
N ARG A 131 3.87 11.94 7.41
CA ARG A 131 2.54 12.14 6.79
C ARG A 131 2.16 13.62 6.74
N ASN A 132 2.35 14.35 7.84
CA ASN A 132 2.02 15.77 7.91
C ASN A 132 2.81 16.62 6.91
N LEU A 133 4.11 16.35 6.74
CA LEU A 133 4.95 17.05 5.76
C LEU A 133 4.52 16.74 4.33
N TRP A 134 4.23 15.48 4.05
CA TRP A 134 3.75 15.04 2.74
C TRP A 134 2.41 15.72 2.39
N GLU A 135 1.44 15.74 3.31
CA GLU A 135 0.14 16.38 3.10
C GLU A 135 0.28 17.90 2.90
N MET A 136 1.13 18.55 3.68
CA MET A 136 1.41 19.99 3.53
C MET A 136 1.96 20.28 2.13
N ASN A 137 2.94 19.53 1.67
CA ASN A 137 3.53 19.67 0.33
C ASN A 137 2.48 19.45 -0.78
N ARG A 138 1.54 18.48 -0.59
CA ARG A 138 0.45 18.23 -1.54
C ARG A 138 -0.53 19.40 -1.58
N ARG A 139 -0.91 19.96 -0.42
CA ARG A 139 -1.78 21.14 -0.31
C ARG A 139 -1.18 22.34 -1.05
N GLU A 140 0.10 22.60 -0.85
CA GLU A 140 0.79 23.69 -1.55
C GLU A 140 0.79 23.51 -3.07
N ARG A 141 1.11 22.32 -3.56
CA ARG A 141 1.10 22.01 -5.00
C ARG A 141 -0.28 22.15 -5.64
N ILE A 142 -1.35 21.96 -4.88
CA ILE A 142 -2.73 22.10 -5.36
C ILE A 142 -3.18 23.56 -5.32
N LEU A 143 -2.83 24.32 -4.28
CA LEU A 143 -3.36 25.67 -4.05
C LEU A 143 -2.56 26.80 -4.70
N ILE A 144 -1.26 26.58 -4.95
CA ILE A 144 -0.40 27.65 -5.49
C ILE A 144 -0.70 28.02 -6.97
N PRO A 145 -0.96 27.07 -7.89
CA PRO A 145 -1.31 27.44 -9.26
C PRO A 145 -2.64 28.19 -9.34
N SER A 146 -2.79 29.08 -10.29
CA SER A 146 -4.07 29.78 -10.54
C SER A 146 -5.11 28.90 -11.23
N TYR A 147 -4.65 27.87 -11.95
CA TYR A 147 -5.47 26.79 -12.52
C TYR A 147 -4.65 25.52 -12.65
N ILE A 148 -5.34 24.39 -12.69
CA ILE A 148 -4.77 23.08 -12.97
C ILE A 148 -5.64 22.36 -14.00
N GLN A 149 -5.02 21.83 -15.03
CA GLN A 149 -5.61 20.90 -15.99
C GLN A 149 -4.86 19.56 -15.90
N LEU A 150 -5.61 18.49 -15.80
CA LEU A 150 -5.09 17.13 -15.66
C LEU A 150 -5.87 16.20 -16.58
N ASP A 151 -5.15 15.49 -17.44
CA ASP A 151 -5.70 14.42 -18.27
C ASP A 151 -5.03 13.11 -17.91
N LEU A 152 -5.82 12.07 -17.69
CA LEU A 152 -5.38 10.72 -17.40
C LEU A 152 -5.72 9.79 -18.56
N SER A 153 -4.73 9.00 -18.97
CA SER A 153 -4.92 7.91 -19.93
C SER A 153 -4.49 6.60 -19.25
N TYR A 154 -5.44 5.71 -19.01
CA TYR A 154 -5.19 4.43 -18.35
C TYR A 154 -4.62 3.44 -19.36
N GLU A 155 -3.47 2.80 -19.03
CA GLU A 155 -2.79 1.84 -19.89
C GLU A 155 -3.10 0.39 -19.46
N SER A 156 -3.05 0.10 -18.17
CA SER A 156 -3.34 -1.25 -17.65
C SER A 156 -3.72 -1.25 -16.18
N PHE A 157 -4.49 -2.27 -15.81
CA PHE A 157 -4.89 -2.60 -14.43
C PHE A 157 -4.34 -3.98 -14.12
N THR A 158 -3.37 -4.08 -13.21
CA THR A 158 -2.69 -5.33 -12.90
C THR A 158 -2.96 -5.70 -11.45
N PRO A 159 -3.72 -6.76 -11.15
CA PRO A 159 -3.89 -7.26 -9.79
C PRO A 159 -2.53 -7.65 -9.21
N ILE A 160 -2.27 -7.23 -7.96
CA ILE A 160 -1.06 -7.56 -7.21
C ILE A 160 -1.39 -8.52 -6.07
N THR A 161 -2.54 -8.30 -5.44
CA THR A 161 -3.17 -9.19 -4.47
C THR A 161 -4.69 -9.18 -4.72
N PRO A 162 -5.49 -9.98 -4.03
CA PRO A 162 -6.96 -9.91 -4.14
C PRO A 162 -7.55 -8.52 -3.83
N THR A 163 -6.82 -7.70 -3.07
CA THR A 163 -7.26 -6.37 -2.64
C THR A 163 -6.40 -5.22 -3.16
N GLN A 164 -5.35 -5.50 -3.94
CA GLN A 164 -4.43 -4.46 -4.43
C GLN A 164 -4.24 -4.54 -5.94
N VAL A 165 -4.21 -3.38 -6.57
CA VAL A 165 -4.07 -3.23 -8.02
C VAL A 165 -3.05 -2.15 -8.35
N ASP A 166 -2.14 -2.43 -9.27
CA ASP A 166 -1.30 -1.44 -9.91
C ASP A 166 -1.98 -0.92 -11.18
N VAL A 167 -2.24 0.38 -11.22
CA VAL A 167 -2.76 1.07 -12.40
C VAL A 167 -1.63 1.82 -13.07
N LYS A 168 -1.29 1.42 -14.30
CA LYS A 168 -0.39 2.17 -15.16
C LYS A 168 -1.17 3.21 -15.91
N LEU A 169 -0.71 4.44 -15.84
CA LEU A 169 -1.36 5.56 -16.52
C LEU A 169 -0.34 6.58 -17.02
N ARG A 170 -0.72 7.28 -18.07
CA ARG A 170 -0.07 8.49 -18.55
C ARG A 170 -0.84 9.68 -18.02
N GLN A 171 -0.14 10.61 -17.38
CA GLN A 171 -0.67 11.85 -16.85
C GLN A 171 -0.15 13.02 -17.67
N SER A 172 -1.05 13.87 -18.15
CA SER A 172 -0.73 15.17 -18.72
C SER A 172 -1.16 16.25 -17.73
N TYR A 173 -0.20 16.97 -17.19
CA TYR A 173 -0.44 18.09 -16.24
C TYR A 173 -0.11 19.41 -16.89
N ARG A 174 -0.97 20.42 -16.68
CA ARG A 174 -0.77 21.79 -17.11
C ARG A 174 -1.30 22.77 -16.06
N SER A 175 -0.51 23.81 -15.77
CA SER A 175 -0.90 24.95 -14.96
C SER A 175 -0.36 26.25 -15.57
N ASP A 176 -0.60 27.38 -14.92
CA ASP A 176 0.02 28.68 -15.25
C ASP A 176 1.54 28.67 -15.06
N ARG A 177 2.08 27.74 -14.29
CA ARG A 177 3.50 27.67 -13.92
C ARG A 177 4.29 26.61 -14.64
N TYR A 178 3.63 25.51 -15.07
CA TYR A 178 4.35 24.31 -15.40
C TYR A 178 3.52 23.34 -16.25
N ARG A 179 4.19 22.57 -17.10
CA ARG A 179 3.60 21.49 -17.91
C ARG A 179 4.46 20.26 -17.81
N GLU A 180 3.82 19.12 -17.64
CA GLU A 180 4.50 17.84 -17.60
C GLU A 180 3.64 16.74 -18.22
N ILE A 181 4.31 15.82 -18.90
CA ILE A 181 3.73 14.53 -19.27
C ILE A 181 4.57 13.48 -18.56
N SER A 182 3.94 12.67 -17.73
CA SER A 182 4.62 11.61 -16.98
C SER A 182 3.86 10.30 -17.06
N ASN A 183 4.61 9.21 -17.03
CA ASN A 183 4.06 7.87 -16.90
C ASN A 183 4.17 7.45 -15.43
N LYS A 184 3.06 7.03 -14.85
CA LYS A 184 2.97 6.68 -13.44
C LYS A 184 2.39 5.30 -13.24
N VAL A 185 2.72 4.73 -12.10
CA VAL A 185 2.03 3.58 -11.53
C VAL A 185 1.45 4.00 -10.20
N LEU A 186 0.14 3.95 -10.09
CA LEU A 186 -0.58 4.13 -8.84
C LEU A 186 -0.99 2.77 -8.31
N ARG A 187 -0.61 2.46 -7.08
CA ARG A 187 -1.10 1.29 -6.37
C ARG A 187 -2.30 1.65 -5.55
N LEU A 188 -3.39 0.93 -5.78
CA LEU A 188 -4.62 1.10 -5.01
C LEU A 188 -4.92 -0.14 -4.20
N GLN A 189 -5.56 0.07 -3.07
CA GLN A 189 -6.08 -0.98 -2.19
C GLN A 189 -7.59 -0.83 -2.01
N SER A 190 -8.28 -1.96 -2.01
CA SER A 190 -9.71 -2.02 -1.67
C SER A 190 -9.86 -1.94 -0.15
N GLU A 191 -10.59 -0.95 0.33
CA GLU A 191 -10.91 -0.70 1.73
C GLU A 191 -12.43 -0.68 1.93
N PRO A 192 -12.94 -0.74 3.18
CA PRO A 192 -14.39 -0.71 3.44
C PRO A 192 -15.13 0.51 2.86
N LYS A 193 -14.40 1.62 2.67
CA LYS A 193 -14.93 2.88 2.10
C LYS A 193 -14.66 3.02 0.60
N GLY A 194 -14.18 1.98 -0.08
CA GLY A 194 -13.83 1.97 -1.50
C GLY A 194 -12.32 1.93 -1.74
N TRP A 195 -11.92 2.06 -3.00
CA TRP A 195 -10.51 2.03 -3.37
C TRP A 195 -9.77 3.27 -2.88
N ARG A 196 -8.53 3.07 -2.39
CA ARG A 196 -7.63 4.15 -1.92
C ARG A 196 -6.25 3.97 -2.49
N ILE A 197 -5.56 5.08 -2.74
CA ILE A 197 -4.17 5.10 -3.23
C ILE A 197 -3.25 4.80 -2.05
N ILE A 198 -2.43 3.74 -2.17
CA ILE A 198 -1.44 3.33 -1.17
C ILE A 198 0.00 3.50 -1.65
N GLY A 199 0.22 3.81 -2.91
CA GLY A 199 1.55 4.04 -3.46
C GLY A 199 1.51 4.79 -4.78
N GLU A 200 2.53 5.61 -5.02
CA GLU A 200 2.71 6.38 -6.25
C GLU A 200 4.19 6.30 -6.66
N ARG A 201 4.47 5.89 -7.90
CA ARG A 201 5.82 5.86 -8.44
C ARG A 201 5.84 6.32 -9.90
N GLN A 202 6.90 7.03 -10.27
CA GLN A 202 7.18 7.33 -11.67
C GLN A 202 7.79 6.10 -12.36
N ARG A 203 7.56 6.02 -13.67
CA ARG A 203 8.03 4.92 -14.52
C ARG A 203 9.10 5.41 -15.48
#